data_7016c2c933a647aba1748f6d24833d9d
#
_entry.id   7016c2c933a647aba1748f6d24833d9d
#
_cell.length_a   1.000
_cell.length_b   1.000
_cell.length_c   1.000
_cell.angle_alpha   90.00
_cell.angle_beta   90.00
_cell.angle_gamma   90.00
#
_symmetry.space_group_name_H-M   'P 1'
#
loop_
_entity.id
_entity.type
_entity.pdbx_description
1 polymer ?
#
loop_
_entity_poly.entity_id
_entity_poly.type
_entity_poly.pdbx_seq_one_letter_code
_entity_poly.pdbx_strand_id
1 'polypeptide(L)'
;HNYEYELLKKNLIKNTNTKILNTDGFHFIFNKVNKEKNYFVFIDPSYEIKDDFEKVEKILNNIDNLFSKSKIIIWYPVLNILENDSFIQNIRKKGISNIINVEVPIMKYGDNVGMQGSGLLLINFSNRSIMKNLKEVIHEIQNILKQEENSTRFKLRYL
;
A
#
# COMPACT_ATOMS: atom_id res chain seq x y z
N HIS A 1 7.84 13.58 11.05
CA HIS A 1 8.85 14.59 11.43
C HIS A 1 8.22 15.98 11.53
N ASN A 2 8.65 16.79 12.53
CA ASN A 2 8.07 18.12 12.76
C ASN A 2 8.25 19.07 11.57
N TYR A 3 9.39 19.01 10.89
CA TYR A 3 9.67 19.83 9.71
C TYR A 3 8.69 19.57 8.58
N GLU A 4 8.46 18.31 8.24
CA GLU A 4 7.53 17.91 7.16
C GLU A 4 6.09 18.25 7.51
N TYR A 5 5.71 18.11 8.77
CA TYR A 5 4.39 18.52 9.24
C TYR A 5 4.15 20.02 9.04
N GLU A 6 5.11 20.89 9.42
CA GLU A 6 4.98 22.32 9.22
C GLU A 6 4.98 22.70 7.75
N LEU A 7 5.78 22.04 6.91
CA LEU A 7 5.80 22.25 5.46
C LEU A 7 4.46 21.87 4.83
N LEU A 8 3.92 20.70 5.18
CA LEU A 8 2.63 20.22 4.70
C LEU A 8 1.49 21.15 5.12
N LYS A 9 1.50 21.58 6.38
CA LYS A 9 0.53 22.53 6.91
C LYS A 9 0.56 23.86 6.16
N LYS A 10 1.75 24.40 5.90
CA LYS A 10 1.93 25.62 5.11
C LYS A 10 1.38 25.48 3.69
N ASN A 11 1.64 24.36 3.03
CA ASN A 11 1.20 24.12 1.66
C ASN A 11 -0.31 23.89 1.54
N LEU A 12 -0.95 23.34 2.56
CA LEU A 12 -2.37 23.00 2.56
C LEU A 12 -3.24 23.98 3.36
N ILE A 13 -2.70 25.10 3.82
CA ILE A 13 -3.40 26.08 4.68
C ILE A 13 -4.71 26.61 4.07
N LYS A 14 -4.80 26.63 2.74
CA LYS A 14 -5.98 27.09 2.00
C LYS A 14 -7.04 25.99 1.79
N ASN A 15 -6.72 24.76 2.12
CA ASN A 15 -7.64 23.63 1.93
C ASN A 15 -8.44 23.37 3.21
N THR A 16 -9.65 23.91 3.26
CA THR A 16 -10.55 23.81 4.43
C THR A 16 -11.07 22.39 4.71
N ASN A 17 -10.98 21.49 3.73
CA ASN A 17 -11.45 20.11 3.86
C ASN A 17 -10.36 19.12 4.33
N THR A 18 -9.15 19.64 4.57
CA THR A 18 -8.00 18.80 4.97
C THR A 18 -7.66 19.04 6.43
N LYS A 19 -7.50 17.95 7.18
CA LYS A 19 -6.97 17.98 8.56
C LYS A 19 -5.63 17.27 8.59
N ILE A 20 -4.60 17.99 9.00
CA ILE A 20 -3.25 17.47 9.14
C ILE A 20 -2.99 17.21 10.62
N LEU A 21 -2.48 16.03 10.94
CA LEU A 21 -2.16 15.63 12.30
C LEU A 21 -0.66 15.30 12.40
N ASN A 22 0.01 15.87 13.40
CA ASN A 22 1.38 15.49 13.74
C ASN A 22 1.34 14.34 14.75
N THR A 23 1.18 13.12 14.22
CA THR A 23 1.09 11.92 15.05
C THR A 23 1.60 10.71 14.25
N ASP A 24 1.94 9.65 14.96
CA ASP A 24 2.19 8.35 14.35
C ASP A 24 0.90 7.82 13.71
N GLY A 25 0.95 7.53 12.39
CA GLY A 25 -0.22 7.08 11.62
C GLY A 25 -0.75 5.73 12.07
N PHE A 26 0.13 4.80 12.44
CA PHE A 26 -0.25 3.48 12.97
C PHE A 26 -0.96 3.62 14.31
N HIS A 27 -0.40 4.44 15.22
CA HIS A 27 -1.05 4.73 16.50
C HIS A 27 -2.44 5.36 16.30
N PHE A 28 -2.57 6.29 15.34
CA PHE A 28 -3.84 6.93 15.03
C PHE A 28 -4.87 5.91 14.54
N ILE A 29 -4.50 5.02 13.62
CA ILE A 29 -5.39 3.97 13.08
C ILE A 29 -5.94 3.09 14.19
N PHE A 30 -5.09 2.62 15.10
CA PHE A 30 -5.53 1.70 16.16
C PHE A 30 -6.38 2.36 17.25
N ASN A 31 -6.17 3.64 17.54
CA ASN A 31 -6.73 4.26 18.73
C ASN A 31 -7.74 5.38 18.47
N LYS A 32 -7.77 5.96 17.27
CA LYS A 32 -8.55 7.17 16.99
C LYS A 32 -9.55 7.02 15.84
N VAL A 33 -9.47 5.94 15.06
CA VAL A 33 -10.40 5.71 13.95
C VAL A 33 -11.76 5.29 14.52
N ASN A 34 -12.83 5.90 14.02
CA ASN A 34 -14.20 5.48 14.36
C ASN A 34 -14.58 4.26 13.52
N LYS A 35 -14.71 3.11 14.15
CA LYS A 35 -14.96 1.80 13.52
C LYS A 35 -16.36 1.68 12.87
N GLU A 36 -17.27 2.56 13.23
CA GLU A 36 -18.65 2.57 12.66
C GLU A 36 -18.72 3.28 11.31
N LYS A 37 -17.70 4.04 10.95
CA LYS A 37 -17.65 4.80 9.70
C LYS A 37 -16.96 4.03 8.61
N ASN A 38 -17.38 4.30 7.37
CA ASN A 38 -16.70 3.81 6.18
C ASN A 38 -15.66 4.85 5.74
N TYR A 39 -14.47 4.34 5.38
CA TYR A 39 -13.35 5.16 4.96
C TYR A 39 -12.83 4.71 3.60
N PHE A 40 -12.16 5.62 2.93
CA PHE A 40 -11.13 5.30 1.95
C PHE A 40 -9.78 5.59 2.62
N VAL A 41 -8.98 4.57 2.83
CA VAL A 41 -7.73 4.67 3.59
C VAL A 41 -6.56 4.40 2.66
N PHE A 42 -5.57 5.29 2.68
CA PHE A 42 -4.29 5.08 2.02
C PHE A 42 -3.19 5.01 3.09
N ILE A 43 -2.41 3.95 3.09
CA ILE A 43 -1.33 3.69 4.05
C ILE A 43 -0.02 3.60 3.27
N ASP A 44 0.88 4.53 3.54
CA ASP A 44 2.15 4.70 2.85
C ASP A 44 3.26 4.98 3.88
N PRO A 45 3.76 3.94 4.58
CA PRO A 45 4.89 4.09 5.50
C PRO A 45 6.19 4.31 4.73
N SER A 46 7.22 4.80 5.41
CA SER A 46 8.54 5.01 4.79
C SER A 46 9.29 3.71 4.48
N TYR A 47 9.01 2.65 5.22
CA TYR A 47 9.70 1.36 5.15
C TYR A 47 11.23 1.44 5.34
N GLU A 48 11.71 2.51 5.96
CA GLU A 48 13.13 2.65 6.29
C GLU A 48 13.58 1.67 7.39
N ILE A 49 12.64 1.25 8.20
CA ILE A 49 12.84 0.26 9.26
C ILE A 49 11.99 -0.97 9.02
N LYS A 50 12.54 -2.16 9.31
CA LYS A 50 11.81 -3.45 9.15
C LYS A 50 10.49 -3.50 9.92
N ASP A 51 10.40 -2.78 11.03
CA ASP A 51 9.20 -2.69 11.86
C ASP A 51 7.96 -2.20 11.10
N ASP A 52 8.11 -1.45 10.01
CA ASP A 52 6.97 -0.93 9.26
C ASP A 52 6.21 -2.05 8.55
N PHE A 53 6.88 -3.08 8.03
CA PHE A 53 6.22 -4.28 7.52
C PHE A 53 5.42 -5.01 8.60
N GLU A 54 5.99 -5.15 9.82
CA GLU A 54 5.29 -5.75 10.96
C GLU A 54 4.08 -4.92 11.40
N LYS A 55 4.17 -3.59 11.37
CA LYS A 55 3.04 -2.70 11.69
C LYS A 55 1.93 -2.84 10.67
N VAL A 56 2.26 -2.91 9.37
CA VAL A 56 1.29 -3.21 8.30
C VAL A 56 0.63 -4.56 8.53
N GLU A 57 1.40 -5.60 8.85
CA GLU A 57 0.85 -6.91 9.17
C GLU A 57 -0.10 -6.88 10.39
N LYS A 58 0.19 -6.06 11.40
CA LYS A 58 -0.70 -5.86 12.56
C LYS A 58 -2.01 -5.18 12.15
N ILE A 59 -1.98 -4.20 11.23
CA ILE A 59 -3.21 -3.62 10.67
C ILE A 59 -4.03 -4.69 9.96
N LEU A 60 -3.39 -5.47 9.09
CA LEU A 60 -4.06 -6.53 8.34
C LEU A 60 -4.70 -7.56 9.27
N ASN A 61 -4.06 -7.95 10.35
CA ASN A 61 -4.64 -8.87 11.36
C ASN A 61 -5.89 -8.32 12.04
N ASN A 62 -6.08 -7.01 12.05
CA ASN A 62 -7.20 -6.34 12.68
C ASN A 62 -8.15 -5.68 11.67
N ILE A 63 -8.00 -5.99 10.39
CA ILE A 63 -8.68 -5.28 9.31
C ILE A 63 -10.19 -5.30 9.46
N ASP A 64 -10.77 -6.45 9.79
CA ASP A 64 -12.20 -6.61 9.94
C ASP A 64 -12.75 -5.81 11.13
N ASN A 65 -11.97 -5.72 12.21
CA ASN A 65 -12.33 -4.93 13.39
C ASN A 65 -12.19 -3.43 13.17
N LEU A 66 -11.23 -3.01 12.35
CA LEU A 66 -10.92 -1.60 12.12
C LEU A 66 -11.71 -1.02 10.94
N PHE A 67 -11.89 -1.81 9.88
CA PHE A 67 -12.28 -1.31 8.58
C PHE A 67 -13.17 -2.26 7.76
N SER A 68 -14.07 -3.00 8.38
CA SER A 68 -14.89 -4.06 7.74
C SER A 68 -15.59 -3.63 6.44
N LYS A 69 -15.99 -2.36 6.33
CA LYS A 69 -16.68 -1.79 5.16
C LYS A 69 -15.86 -0.74 4.41
N SER A 70 -14.64 -0.50 4.85
CA SER A 70 -13.77 0.52 4.27
C SER A 70 -12.97 -0.04 3.12
N LYS A 71 -12.60 0.82 2.15
CA LYS A 71 -11.65 0.49 1.10
C LYS A 71 -10.27 0.94 1.53
N ILE A 72 -9.29 0.05 1.43
CA ILE A 72 -7.94 0.33 1.91
C ILE A 72 -6.94 0.04 0.80
N ILE A 73 -6.01 0.95 0.62
CA ILE A 73 -4.83 0.78 -0.22
C ILE A 73 -3.61 0.87 0.68
N ILE A 74 -2.76 -0.14 0.65
CA ILE A 74 -1.47 -0.14 1.33
C ILE A 74 -0.39 -0.20 0.27
N TRP A 75 0.45 0.82 0.20
CA TRP A 75 1.65 0.79 -0.63
C TRP A 75 2.77 0.07 0.10
N TYR A 76 3.63 -0.65 -0.63
CA TYR A 76 4.86 -1.22 -0.13
C TYR A 76 5.95 -1.25 -1.22
N PRO A 77 7.24 -1.14 -0.87
CA PRO A 77 8.32 -1.26 -1.84
C PRO A 77 8.49 -2.70 -2.28
N VAL A 78 8.66 -2.91 -3.58
CA VAL A 78 9.13 -4.19 -4.11
C VAL A 78 10.65 -4.16 -4.03
N LEU A 79 11.23 -4.90 -3.08
CA LEU A 79 12.66 -4.97 -2.84
C LEU A 79 13.28 -6.12 -3.64
N ASN A 80 13.59 -7.24 -3.01
CA ASN A 80 14.02 -8.45 -3.72
C ASN A 80 12.91 -9.52 -3.70
N ILE A 81 13.03 -10.52 -4.57
CA ILE A 81 12.01 -11.57 -4.71
C ILE A 81 11.73 -12.28 -3.39
N LEU A 82 12.77 -12.62 -2.63
CA LEU A 82 12.63 -13.45 -1.41
C LEU A 82 11.90 -12.68 -0.29
N GLU A 83 12.23 -11.41 -0.09
CA GLU A 83 11.60 -10.59 0.95
C GLU A 83 10.15 -10.29 0.62
N ASN A 84 9.86 -9.94 -0.64
CA ASN A 84 8.49 -9.70 -1.08
C ASN A 84 7.63 -10.95 -1.02
N ASP A 85 8.15 -12.10 -1.47
CA ASP A 85 7.40 -13.35 -1.42
C ASP A 85 7.13 -13.76 0.03
N SER A 86 8.04 -13.52 0.97
CA SER A 86 7.83 -13.76 2.40
C SER A 86 6.70 -12.91 2.95
N PHE A 87 6.70 -11.61 2.67
CA PHE A 87 5.66 -10.68 3.09
C PHE A 87 4.29 -11.09 2.55
N ILE A 88 4.18 -11.35 1.24
CA ILE A 88 2.93 -11.76 0.60
C ILE A 88 2.45 -13.13 1.10
N GLN A 89 3.36 -14.09 1.32
CA GLN A 89 3.00 -15.37 1.89
C GLN A 89 2.49 -15.26 3.33
N ASN A 90 3.07 -14.37 4.14
CA ASN A 90 2.56 -14.09 5.49
C ASN A 90 1.14 -13.56 5.45
N ILE A 91 0.84 -12.65 4.52
CA ILE A 91 -0.53 -12.13 4.35
C ILE A 91 -1.49 -13.24 3.93
N ARG A 92 -1.11 -14.09 2.98
CA ARG A 92 -1.93 -15.24 2.55
C ARG A 92 -2.25 -16.21 3.68
N LYS A 93 -1.26 -16.53 4.50
CA LYS A 93 -1.43 -17.43 5.67
C LYS A 93 -2.43 -16.92 6.69
N LYS A 94 -2.69 -15.62 6.72
CA LYS A 94 -3.66 -15.00 7.63
C LYS A 94 -5.11 -15.24 7.21
N GLY A 95 -5.35 -15.70 5.98
CA GLY A 95 -6.69 -16.00 5.47
C GLY A 95 -7.62 -14.78 5.36
N ILE A 96 -7.06 -13.59 5.22
CA ILE A 96 -7.84 -12.36 5.07
C ILE A 96 -8.48 -12.37 3.69
N SER A 97 -9.80 -12.27 3.64
CA SER A 97 -10.53 -12.25 2.38
C SER A 97 -10.45 -10.88 1.67
N ASN A 98 -10.72 -10.88 0.36
CA ASN A 98 -10.87 -9.66 -0.45
C ASN A 98 -9.61 -8.79 -0.54
N ILE A 99 -8.42 -9.39 -0.58
CA ILE A 99 -7.17 -8.69 -0.88
C ILE A 99 -6.76 -8.95 -2.32
N ILE A 100 -6.44 -7.87 -3.03
CA ILE A 100 -5.79 -7.92 -4.35
C ILE A 100 -4.38 -7.39 -4.17
N ASN A 101 -3.39 -8.17 -4.56
CA ASN A 101 -2.00 -7.75 -4.63
C ASN A 101 -1.65 -7.32 -6.05
N VAL A 102 -1.13 -6.10 -6.18
CA VAL A 102 -0.60 -5.54 -7.42
C VAL A 102 0.88 -5.25 -7.21
N GLU A 103 1.74 -5.77 -8.07
CA GLU A 103 3.17 -5.43 -8.11
C GLU A 103 3.51 -4.86 -9.48
N VAL A 104 4.12 -3.69 -9.49
CA VAL A 104 4.57 -2.99 -10.70
C VAL A 104 6.09 -2.86 -10.65
N PRO A 105 6.83 -3.85 -11.17
CA PRO A 105 8.27 -3.75 -11.30
C PRO A 105 8.67 -2.69 -12.32
N ILE A 106 9.75 -1.98 -12.04
CA ILE A 106 10.34 -0.99 -12.95
C ILE A 106 11.63 -1.52 -13.62
N MET A 107 12.17 -2.62 -13.10
CA MET A 107 13.35 -3.30 -13.63
C MET A 107 13.17 -4.81 -13.54
N LYS A 108 14.12 -5.58 -14.07
CA LYS A 108 14.16 -7.03 -13.89
C LYS A 108 14.44 -7.35 -12.42
N TYR A 109 13.67 -8.28 -11.85
CA TYR A 109 13.97 -8.80 -10.52
C TYR A 109 15.35 -9.48 -10.51
N GLY A 110 16.15 -9.13 -9.52
CA GLY A 110 17.51 -9.67 -9.38
C GLY A 110 18.08 -9.40 -7.99
N ASP A 111 19.38 -9.58 -7.86
CA ASP A 111 20.11 -9.37 -6.61
C ASP A 111 20.44 -7.89 -6.35
N ASN A 112 19.86 -6.98 -7.12
CA ASN A 112 20.08 -5.55 -6.95
C ASN A 112 19.56 -5.10 -5.57
N VAL A 113 20.36 -4.30 -4.90
CA VAL A 113 19.99 -3.68 -3.63
C VAL A 113 19.06 -2.50 -3.91
N GLY A 114 17.99 -2.39 -3.13
CA GLY A 114 17.07 -1.26 -3.20
C GLY A 114 15.71 -1.60 -3.83
N MET A 115 14.94 -0.57 -4.10
CA MET A 115 13.58 -0.68 -4.60
C MET A 115 13.57 -1.03 -6.10
N GLN A 116 12.95 -2.15 -6.43
CA GLN A 116 12.82 -2.67 -7.81
C GLN A 116 11.43 -2.44 -8.41
N GLY A 117 10.52 -1.87 -7.64
CA GLY A 117 9.16 -1.58 -8.05
C GLY A 117 8.27 -1.14 -6.90
N SER A 118 6.99 -0.98 -7.19
CA SER A 118 5.96 -0.65 -6.22
C SER A 118 4.94 -1.76 -6.09
N GLY A 119 4.52 -2.05 -4.86
CA GLY A 119 3.43 -2.96 -4.55
C GLY A 119 2.24 -2.23 -3.95
N LEU A 120 1.04 -2.71 -4.24
CA LEU A 120 -0.21 -2.25 -3.63
C LEU A 120 -1.03 -3.44 -3.14
N LEU A 121 -1.46 -3.38 -1.89
CA LEU A 121 -2.51 -4.25 -1.38
C LEU A 121 -3.83 -3.45 -1.43
N LEU A 122 -4.77 -3.94 -2.23
CA LEU A 122 -6.10 -3.36 -2.37
C LEU A 122 -7.09 -4.23 -1.61
N ILE A 123 -7.73 -3.69 -0.56
CA ILE A 123 -8.60 -4.42 0.32
C ILE A 123 -10.03 -3.92 0.15
N ASN A 124 -10.98 -4.84 0.02
CA ASN A 124 -12.41 -4.58 -0.24
C ASN A 124 -12.69 -3.93 -1.62
N PHE A 125 -11.85 -4.20 -2.62
CA PHE A 125 -12.06 -3.80 -4.01
C PHE A 125 -12.58 -4.97 -4.85
N SER A 126 -13.81 -5.39 -4.67
CA SER A 126 -14.37 -6.62 -5.25
C SER A 126 -15.09 -6.47 -6.61
N ASN A 127 -15.04 -5.32 -7.26
CA ASN A 127 -15.78 -5.08 -8.49
C ASN A 127 -15.00 -5.50 -9.75
N ARG A 128 -15.61 -6.35 -10.62
CA ARG A 128 -15.01 -6.79 -11.91
C ARG A 128 -14.62 -5.64 -12.83
N SER A 129 -15.41 -4.57 -12.87
CA SER A 129 -15.12 -3.39 -13.69
C SER A 129 -13.85 -2.68 -13.22
N ILE A 130 -13.66 -2.55 -11.90
CA ILE A 130 -12.43 -2.00 -11.31
C ILE A 130 -11.23 -2.83 -11.74
N MET A 131 -11.35 -4.16 -11.73
CA MET A 131 -10.25 -5.06 -12.09
C MET A 131 -9.83 -4.96 -13.55
N LYS A 132 -10.79 -4.74 -14.48
CA LYS A 132 -10.46 -4.53 -15.89
C LYS A 132 -9.68 -3.23 -16.08
N ASN A 133 -10.21 -2.13 -15.58
CA ASN A 133 -9.57 -0.82 -15.70
C ASN A 133 -8.21 -0.78 -14.99
N LEU A 134 -8.09 -1.47 -13.84
CA LEU A 134 -6.84 -1.55 -13.09
C LEU A 134 -5.72 -2.21 -13.91
N LYS A 135 -6.01 -3.28 -14.67
CA LYS A 135 -5.02 -3.93 -15.54
C LYS A 135 -4.51 -2.99 -16.62
N GLU A 136 -5.42 -2.25 -17.27
CA GLU A 136 -5.08 -1.28 -18.31
C GLU A 136 -4.18 -0.16 -17.74
N VAL A 137 -4.59 0.43 -16.63
CA VAL A 137 -3.82 1.50 -15.95
C VAL A 137 -2.45 1.00 -15.49
N ILE A 138 -2.36 -0.20 -14.89
CA ILE A 138 -1.08 -0.76 -14.44
C ILE A 138 -0.15 -1.00 -15.62
N HIS A 139 -0.67 -1.47 -16.74
CA HIS A 139 0.12 -1.69 -17.96
C HIS A 139 0.70 -0.37 -18.48
N GLU A 140 -0.10 0.68 -18.53
CA GLU A 140 0.35 2.02 -18.94
C GLU A 140 1.41 2.56 -17.98
N ILE A 141 1.16 2.50 -16.65
CA ILE A 141 2.12 2.94 -15.63
C ILE A 141 3.45 2.19 -15.78
N GLN A 142 3.41 0.86 -15.94
CA GLN A 142 4.64 0.08 -16.12
C GLN A 142 5.40 0.50 -17.38
N ASN A 143 4.70 0.73 -18.49
CA ASN A 143 5.35 1.17 -19.73
C ASN A 143 6.04 2.53 -19.61
N ILE A 144 5.48 3.42 -18.79
CA ILE A 144 6.07 4.76 -18.53
C ILE A 144 7.25 4.68 -17.56
N LEU A 145 7.13 3.86 -16.52
CA LEU A 145 8.10 3.84 -15.41
C LEU A 145 9.21 2.81 -15.55
N LYS A 146 9.10 1.85 -16.49
CA LYS A 146 10.15 0.83 -16.67
C LYS A 146 11.49 1.47 -17.00
N GLN A 147 12.53 1.04 -16.30
CA GLN A 147 13.92 1.50 -16.51
C GLN A 147 14.67 0.60 -17.50
N GLU A 148 14.20 -0.61 -17.72
CA GLU A 148 14.80 -1.61 -18.60
C GLU A 148 13.74 -2.18 -19.55
N GLU A 149 14.12 -2.45 -20.82
CA GLU A 149 13.21 -3.06 -21.79
C GLU A 149 12.71 -4.45 -21.34
N ASN A 150 13.57 -5.20 -20.65
CA ASN A 150 13.30 -6.53 -20.11
C ASN A 150 12.81 -6.52 -18.66
N SER A 151 12.19 -5.42 -18.20
CA SER A 151 11.61 -5.37 -16.86
C SER A 151 10.63 -6.53 -16.63
N THR A 152 10.58 -7.02 -15.40
CA THR A 152 9.61 -8.06 -15.02
C THR A 152 8.19 -7.54 -15.24
N ARG A 153 7.30 -8.38 -15.80
CA ARG A 153 5.89 -8.02 -15.99
C ARG A 153 5.20 -7.77 -14.65
N PHE A 154 4.25 -6.85 -14.64
CA PHE A 154 3.43 -6.63 -13.46
C PHE A 154 2.68 -7.90 -13.04
N LYS A 155 2.43 -8.01 -11.75
CA LYS A 155 1.65 -9.11 -11.18
C LYS A 155 0.36 -8.55 -10.57
N LEU A 156 -0.74 -9.22 -10.80
CA LEU A 156 -2.03 -8.92 -10.19
C LEU A 156 -2.65 -10.23 -9.73
N ARG A 157 -2.79 -10.39 -8.42
CA ARG A 157 -3.20 -11.64 -7.77
C ARG A 157 -4.23 -11.38 -6.68
N TYR A 158 -5.21 -12.26 -6.56
CA TYR A 158 -6.03 -12.38 -5.35
C TYR A 158 -5.24 -13.18 -4.31
N LEU A 159 -5.23 -12.71 -3.07
CA LEU A 159 -4.57 -13.37 -1.95
C LEU A 159 -5.55 -14.18 -1.12
#